data_fab1ce22580d6d5f3f4547086fabb4d7
#
_entry.id   fab1ce22580d6d5f3f4547086fabb4d7
#
_cell.length_a   1.000
_cell.length_b   1.000
_cell.length_c   1.000
_cell.angle_alpha   90.00
_cell.angle_beta   90.00
_cell.angle_gamma   90.00
#
_symmetry.space_group_name_H-M   'P 1'
#
loop_
_entity.id
_entity.type
_entity.pdbx_description
1 polymer ?
#
loop_
_entity_poly.entity_id
_entity_poly.type
_entity_poly.pdbx_seq_one_letter_code
_entity_poly.pdbx_strand_id
1 'polypeptide(L)'
;MKSIWKVMLAVCCLGMTIGCGTNPSKNENVKETLPALVVNGTQLMNTEGDTVVLHGVSYGWHQFWPRFYNASSVAYLVNDWGAQVLRASMGVDLDSACYVNKPEFGIECVTEVVDAAIENGVYVIIDWHSHNLRQEEAKEFFTQMATRYKGVPNVIYEVFNEPVEDSWEQVKAYSVEVIKTIRAIEPDAVILVGCPHWDQDIHLAADDPITGYSNIMYTLHFYANTHGQWLRDRADYALGKGLPIFVSECAGMEASGDGPISKEEWGNWLDWMQRHSISWVAWSLSDKDETCSMFYPSASSEGNWKDADMKEWGRMVRDELKK
;
A
#
# COMPACT_ATOMS: atom_id res chain seq x y z
N MET A 1 45.87 -76.39 19.48
CA MET A 1 45.99 -76.88 20.88
C MET A 1 45.02 -76.08 21.68
N LYS A 2 44.06 -76.78 22.32
CA LYS A 2 43.33 -76.53 23.58
C LYS A 2 42.49 -75.19 23.59
N SER A 3 41.16 -75.20 23.42
CA SER A 3 40.11 -75.70 24.32
C SER A 3 40.00 -74.86 25.62
N ILE A 4 38.80 -74.28 25.89
CA ILE A 4 37.83 -74.63 26.95
C ILE A 4 36.90 -73.41 27.11
N TRP A 5 35.64 -73.45 26.77
CA TRP A 5 34.38 -73.68 27.45
C TRP A 5 34.21 -72.99 28.81
N LYS A 6 33.12 -72.17 28.99
CA LYS A 6 31.95 -72.27 29.91
C LYS A 6 31.18 -70.95 29.86
N VAL A 7 29.91 -70.95 29.43
CA VAL A 7 28.64 -71.31 30.03
C VAL A 7 28.14 -70.36 31.12
N MET A 8 27.04 -69.72 30.72
CA MET A 8 25.82 -69.27 31.49
C MET A 8 25.92 -68.37 32.71
N LEU A 9 25.18 -67.31 32.74
CA LEU A 9 23.90 -67.20 33.47
C LEU A 9 23.11 -65.95 33.08
N ALA A 10 21.80 -66.14 32.82
CA ALA A 10 20.84 -65.09 32.60
C ALA A 10 20.42 -64.51 33.94
N VAL A 11 20.29 -63.20 34.02
CA VAL A 11 19.51 -62.52 35.05
C VAL A 11 18.64 -61.46 34.35
N CYS A 12 17.34 -61.73 34.32
CA CYS A 12 16.33 -60.74 33.97
C CYS A 12 16.26 -59.63 35.04
N CYS A 13 16.48 -58.37 34.66
CA CYS A 13 16.01 -57.23 35.44
C CYS A 13 15.11 -56.40 34.52
N LEU A 14 13.81 -56.44 34.82
CA LEU A 14 12.83 -55.47 34.32
C LEU A 14 13.20 -54.09 34.86
N GLY A 15 13.65 -53.20 34.02
CA GLY A 15 13.75 -51.78 34.28
C GLY A 15 12.71 -51.04 33.49
N MET A 16 11.62 -50.63 34.13
CA MET A 16 10.66 -49.65 33.55
C MET A 16 11.38 -48.30 33.40
N THR A 17 11.71 -47.91 32.19
CA THR A 17 12.01 -46.53 31.87
C THR A 17 10.74 -45.80 31.46
N ILE A 18 10.28 -44.93 32.37
CA ILE A 18 9.27 -43.93 32.08
C ILE A 18 9.91 -42.96 31.08
N GLY A 19 9.57 -43.12 29.80
CA GLY A 19 9.91 -42.14 28.77
C GLY A 19 9.08 -40.89 28.95
N CYS A 20 9.67 -39.85 29.48
CA CYS A 20 9.12 -38.50 29.41
C CYS A 20 9.17 -38.04 27.96
N GLY A 21 8.09 -38.24 27.24
CA GLY A 21 7.92 -37.68 25.91
C GLY A 21 7.73 -36.18 26.02
N THR A 22 8.78 -35.41 25.82
CA THR A 22 8.64 -34.00 25.52
C THR A 22 8.10 -33.88 24.11
N ASN A 23 6.80 -33.62 23.98
CA ASN A 23 6.24 -33.11 22.75
C ASN A 23 6.98 -31.81 22.42
N PRO A 24 7.58 -31.67 21.24
CA PRO A 24 8.00 -30.37 20.78
C PRO A 24 6.72 -29.53 20.62
N SER A 25 6.61 -28.48 21.39
CA SER A 25 5.59 -27.47 21.22
C SER A 25 5.75 -26.89 19.80
N LYS A 26 4.89 -27.32 18.88
CA LYS A 26 4.63 -26.57 17.66
C LYS A 26 3.89 -25.32 18.07
N ASN A 27 4.60 -24.22 18.22
CA ASN A 27 4.10 -22.85 18.14
C ASN A 27 5.27 -21.95 17.71
N GLU A 28 5.84 -22.21 16.55
CA GLU A 28 6.31 -21.12 15.72
C GLU A 28 5.09 -20.67 14.94
N ASN A 29 4.54 -19.51 15.27
CA ASN A 29 3.63 -18.76 14.43
C ASN A 29 4.42 -18.43 13.15
N VAL A 30 4.39 -19.34 12.19
CA VAL A 30 4.77 -19.01 10.82
C VAL A 30 3.70 -18.03 10.37
N LYS A 31 4.00 -16.74 10.39
CA LYS A 31 3.13 -15.73 9.79
C LYS A 31 2.96 -16.14 8.33
N GLU A 32 1.72 -16.43 7.93
CA GLU A 32 1.43 -16.72 6.52
C GLU A 32 1.93 -15.54 5.69
N THR A 33 2.80 -15.82 4.74
CA THR A 33 3.22 -14.81 3.77
C THR A 33 2.01 -14.48 2.90
N LEU A 34 1.75 -13.17 2.70
CA LEU A 34 0.69 -12.75 1.80
C LEU A 34 0.93 -13.32 0.39
N PRO A 35 -0.14 -13.73 -0.32
CA PRO A 35 -0.02 -14.12 -1.71
C PRO A 35 0.40 -12.93 -2.56
N ALA A 36 1.22 -13.16 -3.58
CA ALA A 36 1.57 -12.13 -4.54
C ALA A 36 0.32 -11.66 -5.30
N LEU A 37 0.32 -10.38 -5.67
CA LEU A 37 -0.76 -9.77 -6.43
C LEU A 37 -0.51 -9.85 -7.93
N VAL A 38 -1.59 -10.02 -8.69
CA VAL A 38 -1.59 -10.00 -10.15
C VAL A 38 -2.76 -9.17 -10.66
N VAL A 39 -2.62 -8.58 -11.85
CA VAL A 39 -3.70 -7.86 -12.52
C VAL A 39 -4.27 -8.73 -13.64
N ASN A 40 -5.55 -9.00 -13.59
CA ASN A 40 -6.26 -9.79 -14.61
C ASN A 40 -7.50 -9.04 -15.10
N GLY A 41 -7.48 -8.61 -16.35
CA GLY A 41 -8.49 -7.68 -16.88
C GLY A 41 -8.50 -6.39 -16.08
N THR A 42 -9.64 -6.02 -15.53
CA THR A 42 -9.79 -4.83 -14.68
C THR A 42 -9.63 -5.10 -13.17
N GLN A 43 -9.32 -6.35 -12.78
CA GLN A 43 -9.33 -6.76 -11.39
C GLN A 43 -7.91 -6.96 -10.83
N LEU A 44 -7.72 -6.53 -9.59
CA LEU A 44 -6.60 -6.97 -8.77
C LEU A 44 -6.94 -8.35 -8.19
N MET A 45 -6.04 -9.29 -8.35
CA MET A 45 -6.22 -10.67 -7.88
C MET A 45 -4.98 -11.13 -7.12
N ASN A 46 -5.11 -12.20 -6.36
CA ASN A 46 -3.95 -12.91 -5.82
C ASN A 46 -3.52 -14.05 -6.78
N THR A 47 -2.36 -14.61 -6.55
CA THR A 47 -1.84 -15.75 -7.33
C THR A 47 -2.62 -17.06 -7.10
N GLU A 48 -3.54 -17.08 -6.16
CA GLU A 48 -4.45 -18.21 -5.88
C GLU A 48 -5.72 -18.14 -6.72
N GLY A 49 -5.96 -17.00 -7.40
CA GLY A 49 -7.07 -16.77 -8.30
C GLY A 49 -8.26 -16.03 -7.67
N ASP A 50 -8.13 -15.51 -6.47
CA ASP A 50 -9.18 -14.74 -5.81
C ASP A 50 -9.07 -13.26 -6.18
N THR A 51 -10.21 -12.59 -6.33
CA THR A 51 -10.27 -11.13 -6.43
C THR A 51 -9.88 -10.50 -5.09
N VAL A 52 -8.95 -9.55 -5.12
CA VAL A 52 -8.47 -8.82 -3.95
C VAL A 52 -8.97 -7.39 -4.01
N VAL A 53 -9.62 -6.94 -2.94
CA VAL A 53 -10.03 -5.55 -2.76
C VAL A 53 -9.39 -5.04 -1.47
N LEU A 54 -8.52 -4.06 -1.59
CA LEU A 54 -7.73 -3.54 -0.48
C LEU A 54 -8.27 -2.18 -0.04
N HIS A 55 -8.49 -2.04 1.27
CA HIS A 55 -8.90 -0.78 1.87
C HIS A 55 -7.83 -0.31 2.86
N GLY A 56 -7.51 0.99 2.83
CA GLY A 56 -6.43 1.46 3.68
C GLY A 56 -6.30 2.97 3.84
N VAL A 57 -5.14 3.36 4.33
CA VAL A 57 -4.81 4.74 4.70
C VAL A 57 -3.50 5.16 4.08
N SER A 58 -3.46 6.37 3.52
CA SER A 58 -2.24 7.04 3.10
C SER A 58 -1.63 7.82 4.25
N TYR A 59 -0.34 7.68 4.44
CA TYR A 59 0.44 8.65 5.21
C TYR A 59 0.47 9.97 4.44
N GLY A 60 0.41 11.10 5.14
CA GLY A 60 0.69 12.40 4.54
C GLY A 60 2.16 12.50 4.12
N TRP A 61 2.53 13.50 3.34
CA TRP A 61 3.89 13.73 2.85
C TRP A 61 4.94 13.55 3.97
N HIS A 62 5.92 12.68 3.78
CA HIS A 62 6.90 12.33 4.83
C HIS A 62 7.62 13.56 5.41
N GLN A 63 7.94 14.57 4.59
CA GLN A 63 8.67 15.75 5.04
C GLN A 63 7.86 16.69 5.94
N PHE A 64 6.52 16.64 5.86
CA PHE A 64 5.65 17.48 6.69
C PHE A 64 5.16 16.74 7.94
N TRP A 65 4.95 15.42 7.84
CA TRP A 65 4.43 14.60 8.95
C TRP A 65 5.29 13.38 9.27
N PRO A 66 6.64 13.53 9.39
CA PRO A 66 7.53 12.39 9.65
C PRO A 66 7.23 11.68 10.96
N ARG A 67 6.60 12.40 11.92
CA ARG A 67 6.26 11.83 13.23
C ARG A 67 5.35 10.62 13.16
N PHE A 68 4.54 10.49 12.12
CA PHE A 68 3.64 9.35 11.94
C PHE A 68 4.32 8.16 11.26
N TYR A 69 5.44 8.35 10.61
CA TYR A 69 6.18 7.29 9.93
C TYR A 69 6.95 6.43 10.95
N ASN A 70 6.24 5.53 11.63
CA ASN A 70 6.82 4.63 12.63
C ASN A 70 6.04 3.30 12.72
N ALA A 71 6.71 2.25 13.19
CA ALA A 71 6.14 0.90 13.28
C ALA A 71 4.89 0.82 14.18
N SER A 72 4.81 1.63 15.23
CA SER A 72 3.67 1.63 16.16
C SER A 72 2.39 2.14 15.48
N SER A 73 2.47 3.21 14.67
CA SER A 73 1.33 3.73 13.92
C SER A 73 0.83 2.71 12.89
N VAL A 74 1.75 2.03 12.18
CA VAL A 74 1.42 0.94 11.26
C VAL A 74 0.68 -0.18 11.98
N ALA A 75 1.25 -0.68 13.07
CA ALA A 75 0.63 -1.76 13.84
C ALA A 75 -0.78 -1.38 14.34
N TYR A 76 -0.99 -0.14 14.74
CA TYR A 76 -2.30 0.33 15.20
C TYR A 76 -3.32 0.45 14.04
N LEU A 77 -2.92 0.98 12.88
CA LEU A 77 -3.77 1.03 11.69
C LEU A 77 -4.20 -0.37 11.22
N VAL A 78 -3.29 -1.33 11.28
CA VAL A 78 -3.58 -2.72 10.87
C VAL A 78 -4.46 -3.42 11.91
N ASN A 79 -4.06 -3.42 13.17
CA ASN A 79 -4.70 -4.27 14.19
C ASN A 79 -5.97 -3.65 14.77
N ASP A 80 -6.07 -2.32 14.81
CA ASP A 80 -7.23 -1.63 15.40
C ASP A 80 -8.20 -1.08 14.37
N TRP A 81 -7.69 -0.54 13.24
CA TRP A 81 -8.54 -0.02 12.17
C TRP A 81 -8.88 -1.06 11.11
N GLY A 82 -8.10 -2.14 10.98
CA GLY A 82 -8.31 -3.16 9.97
C GLY A 82 -7.78 -2.79 8.59
N ALA A 83 -6.82 -1.86 8.50
CA ALA A 83 -6.21 -1.50 7.23
C ALA A 83 -5.52 -2.71 6.59
N GLN A 84 -5.81 -2.95 5.31
CA GLN A 84 -5.27 -4.05 4.50
C GLN A 84 -4.12 -3.59 3.60
N VAL A 85 -4.05 -2.29 3.35
CA VAL A 85 -2.99 -1.63 2.59
C VAL A 85 -2.65 -0.28 3.22
N LEU A 86 -1.38 0.07 3.22
CA LEU A 86 -0.90 1.39 3.64
C LEU A 86 -0.17 2.05 2.46
N ARG A 87 -0.26 3.37 2.35
CA ARG A 87 0.46 4.12 1.31
C ARG A 87 1.51 5.02 1.96
N ALA A 88 2.77 4.78 1.67
CA ALA A 88 3.92 5.53 2.17
C ALA A 88 4.30 6.59 1.14
N SER A 89 3.92 7.84 1.39
CA SER A 89 4.04 8.96 0.46
C SER A 89 5.41 9.63 0.54
N MET A 90 6.30 9.27 -0.40
CA MET A 90 7.62 9.90 -0.56
C MET A 90 7.47 11.27 -1.20
N GLY A 91 7.41 12.32 -0.42
CA GLY A 91 7.36 13.68 -0.96
C GLY A 91 8.65 14.08 -1.65
N VAL A 92 8.54 14.39 -2.95
CA VAL A 92 9.71 14.59 -3.81
C VAL A 92 10.22 16.01 -3.82
N ASP A 93 9.29 16.95 -3.85
CA ASP A 93 9.54 18.39 -3.98
C ASP A 93 8.92 19.16 -2.80
N LEU A 94 8.88 20.49 -2.91
CA LEU A 94 8.13 21.50 -2.14
C LEU A 94 8.72 21.92 -0.81
N ASP A 95 9.68 21.23 -0.23
CA ASP A 95 10.26 21.61 1.06
C ASP A 95 11.74 21.24 1.15
N SER A 96 12.42 21.80 2.14
CA SER A 96 13.85 21.52 2.39
C SER A 96 14.13 20.10 2.90
N ALA A 97 13.11 19.37 3.34
CA ALA A 97 13.20 18.00 3.82
C ALA A 97 12.65 16.97 2.83
N CYS A 98 12.26 17.41 1.62
CA CYS A 98 11.81 16.51 0.54
C CYS A 98 12.95 15.62 0.01
N TYR A 99 12.59 14.59 -0.76
CA TYR A 99 13.54 13.62 -1.29
C TYR A 99 14.70 14.25 -2.06
N VAL A 100 14.43 15.21 -2.96
CA VAL A 100 15.48 15.86 -3.77
C VAL A 100 16.57 16.51 -2.91
N ASN A 101 16.21 17.02 -1.75
CA ASN A 101 17.12 17.72 -0.84
C ASN A 101 17.70 16.81 0.24
N LYS A 102 16.96 15.78 0.66
CA LYS A 102 17.34 14.86 1.75
C LYS A 102 16.87 13.42 1.44
N PRO A 103 17.44 12.77 0.43
CA PRO A 103 16.98 11.46 -0.01
C PRO A 103 17.04 10.40 1.11
N GLU A 104 18.09 10.38 1.92
CA GLU A 104 18.25 9.39 2.99
C GLU A 104 17.13 9.50 4.04
N PHE A 105 16.74 10.72 4.40
CA PHE A 105 15.65 10.95 5.35
C PHE A 105 14.30 10.46 4.81
N GLY A 106 14.01 10.74 3.54
CA GLY A 106 12.80 10.25 2.91
C GLY A 106 12.77 8.72 2.81
N ILE A 107 13.90 8.10 2.42
CA ILE A 107 14.06 6.65 2.38
C ILE A 107 13.85 6.03 3.77
N GLU A 108 14.44 6.61 4.82
CA GLU A 108 14.26 6.15 6.21
C GLU A 108 12.78 6.16 6.61
N CYS A 109 12.07 7.27 6.39
CA CYS A 109 10.64 7.36 6.67
C CYS A 109 9.83 6.29 5.92
N VAL A 110 10.00 6.19 4.61
CA VAL A 110 9.24 5.23 3.79
C VAL A 110 9.55 3.79 4.18
N THR A 111 10.82 3.44 4.36
CA THR A 111 11.20 2.07 4.73
C THR A 111 10.70 1.67 6.10
N GLU A 112 10.62 2.58 7.08
CA GLU A 112 10.01 2.31 8.38
C GLU A 112 8.56 1.83 8.25
N VAL A 113 7.77 2.49 7.40
CA VAL A 113 6.38 2.10 7.14
C VAL A 113 6.31 0.78 6.37
N VAL A 114 7.15 0.61 5.35
CA VAL A 114 7.16 -0.61 4.51
C VAL A 114 7.57 -1.82 5.33
N ASP A 115 8.64 -1.74 6.09
CA ASP A 115 9.14 -2.83 6.93
C ASP A 115 8.07 -3.22 7.97
N ALA A 116 7.43 -2.23 8.61
CA ALA A 116 6.36 -2.49 9.58
C ALA A 116 5.09 -3.08 8.92
N ALA A 117 4.73 -2.67 7.70
CA ALA A 117 3.60 -3.27 6.97
C ALA A 117 3.86 -4.75 6.65
N ILE A 118 5.08 -5.08 6.21
CA ILE A 118 5.51 -6.47 6.00
C ILE A 118 5.42 -7.27 7.30
N GLU A 119 5.94 -6.72 8.40
CA GLU A 119 5.86 -7.33 9.71
C GLU A 119 4.42 -7.53 10.21
N ASN A 120 3.50 -6.64 9.87
CA ASN A 120 2.09 -6.76 10.22
C ASN A 120 1.26 -7.57 9.21
N GLY A 121 1.86 -8.03 8.11
CA GLY A 121 1.21 -8.91 7.13
C GLY A 121 0.13 -8.20 6.33
N VAL A 122 0.38 -6.97 5.90
CA VAL A 122 -0.49 -6.20 5.00
C VAL A 122 0.29 -5.72 3.77
N TYR A 123 -0.44 -5.31 2.73
CA TYR A 123 0.18 -4.72 1.54
C TYR A 123 0.60 -3.28 1.81
N VAL A 124 1.55 -2.79 1.02
CA VAL A 124 2.05 -1.42 1.13
C VAL A 124 2.37 -0.84 -0.24
N ILE A 125 1.93 0.39 -0.47
CA ILE A 125 2.24 1.17 -1.66
C ILE A 125 3.44 2.07 -1.35
N ILE A 126 4.50 1.94 -2.12
CA ILE A 126 5.62 2.89 -2.13
C ILE A 126 5.32 3.91 -3.21
N ASP A 127 4.94 5.10 -2.78
CA ASP A 127 4.46 6.16 -3.64
C ASP A 127 5.52 7.24 -3.87
N TRP A 128 5.84 7.48 -5.15
CA TRP A 128 6.62 8.64 -5.59
C TRP A 128 5.71 9.86 -5.64
N HIS A 129 5.56 10.51 -4.48
CA HIS A 129 4.60 11.56 -4.24
C HIS A 129 5.08 12.90 -4.82
N SER A 130 4.96 13.04 -6.12
CA SER A 130 5.35 14.21 -6.91
C SER A 130 4.19 14.76 -7.74
N HIS A 131 4.28 16.05 -8.05
CA HIS A 131 3.43 16.72 -9.04
C HIS A 131 4.21 17.09 -10.32
N ASN A 132 5.48 16.69 -10.38
CA ASN A 132 6.39 17.04 -11.47
C ASN A 132 7.13 15.81 -11.99
N LEU A 133 7.41 15.79 -13.30
CA LEU A 133 8.26 14.78 -13.89
C LEU A 133 9.69 14.90 -13.35
N ARG A 134 10.11 13.89 -12.57
CA ARG A 134 11.44 13.75 -11.95
C ARG A 134 12.00 12.37 -12.30
N GLN A 135 12.21 12.14 -13.62
CA GLN A 135 12.45 10.79 -14.13
C GLN A 135 13.73 10.15 -13.59
N GLU A 136 14.83 10.87 -13.53
CA GLU A 136 16.10 10.28 -13.12
C GLU A 136 16.12 10.02 -11.60
N GLU A 137 15.58 10.95 -10.81
CA GLU A 137 15.44 10.78 -9.37
C GLU A 137 14.46 9.64 -9.03
N ALA A 138 13.35 9.50 -9.78
CA ALA A 138 12.41 8.40 -9.61
C ALA A 138 13.07 7.05 -9.94
N LYS A 139 13.84 6.95 -11.02
CA LYS A 139 14.59 5.74 -11.38
C LYS A 139 15.60 5.36 -10.31
N GLU A 140 16.31 6.33 -9.74
CA GLU A 140 17.24 6.10 -8.65
C GLU A 140 16.51 5.57 -7.39
N PHE A 141 15.43 6.23 -6.98
CA PHE A 141 14.60 5.82 -5.86
C PHE A 141 14.04 4.41 -6.03
N PHE A 142 13.39 4.13 -7.17
CA PHE A 142 12.79 2.82 -7.40
C PHE A 142 13.84 1.71 -7.61
N THR A 143 15.05 2.03 -8.10
CA THR A 143 16.16 1.06 -8.11
C THR A 143 16.50 0.63 -6.68
N GLN A 144 16.57 1.57 -5.75
CA GLN A 144 16.85 1.27 -4.34
C GLN A 144 15.72 0.47 -3.70
N MET A 145 14.45 0.92 -3.88
CA MET A 145 13.29 0.27 -3.28
C MET A 145 13.06 -1.13 -3.84
N ALA A 146 13.10 -1.31 -5.16
CA ALA A 146 12.94 -2.62 -5.78
C ALA A 146 14.08 -3.59 -5.40
N THR A 147 15.30 -3.08 -5.24
CA THR A 147 16.44 -3.91 -4.78
C THR A 147 16.25 -4.34 -3.33
N ARG A 148 15.82 -3.41 -2.44
CA ARG A 148 15.61 -3.70 -1.02
C ARG A 148 14.50 -4.71 -0.79
N TYR A 149 13.41 -4.59 -1.52
CA TYR A 149 12.20 -5.41 -1.33
C TYR A 149 12.03 -6.50 -2.39
N LYS A 150 13.12 -6.90 -3.03
CA LYS A 150 13.09 -7.93 -4.08
C LYS A 150 12.44 -9.22 -3.59
N GLY A 151 11.40 -9.66 -4.30
CA GLY A 151 10.68 -10.89 -4.00
C GLY A 151 9.72 -10.79 -2.79
N VAL A 152 9.46 -9.58 -2.29
CA VAL A 152 8.51 -9.34 -1.20
C VAL A 152 7.12 -9.09 -1.79
N PRO A 153 6.15 -9.99 -1.60
CA PRO A 153 4.84 -9.90 -2.27
C PRO A 153 3.95 -8.77 -1.77
N ASN A 154 4.29 -8.17 -0.63
CA ASN A 154 3.53 -7.10 0.01
C ASN A 154 3.60 -5.76 -0.73
N VAL A 155 4.63 -5.54 -1.59
CA VAL A 155 4.98 -4.23 -2.10
C VAL A 155 4.33 -3.93 -3.45
N ILE A 156 3.66 -2.80 -3.53
CA ILE A 156 3.10 -2.18 -4.73
C ILE A 156 3.89 -0.89 -4.98
N TYR A 157 4.22 -0.58 -6.22
CA TYR A 157 4.96 0.63 -6.59
C TYR A 157 4.05 1.62 -7.30
N GLU A 158 3.93 2.84 -6.78
CA GLU A 158 3.20 3.94 -7.43
C GLU A 158 4.21 4.93 -7.98
N VAL A 159 4.33 4.95 -9.32
CA VAL A 159 5.46 5.61 -9.99
C VAL A 159 5.31 7.10 -10.17
N PHE A 160 4.11 7.63 -9.99
CA PHE A 160 3.82 9.07 -10.06
C PHE A 160 2.49 9.36 -9.36
N ASN A 161 2.54 10.12 -8.27
CA ASN A 161 1.35 10.46 -7.49
C ASN A 161 0.28 11.17 -8.33
N GLU A 162 0.57 12.40 -8.77
CA GLU A 162 -0.42 13.25 -9.45
C GLU A 162 0.24 14.12 -10.54
N PRO A 163 0.26 13.68 -11.79
CA PRO A 163 0.61 14.55 -12.92
C PRO A 163 -0.37 15.72 -13.04
N VAL A 164 0.12 16.97 -13.09
CA VAL A 164 -0.74 18.15 -13.06
C VAL A 164 -0.96 18.70 -14.49
N GLU A 165 0.10 19.24 -15.11
CA GLU A 165 0.02 19.89 -16.43
C GLU A 165 0.60 19.03 -17.55
N ASP A 166 1.21 17.89 -17.21
CA ASP A 166 1.83 17.01 -18.19
C ASP A 166 0.76 16.29 -19.03
N SER A 167 0.98 16.20 -20.34
CA SER A 167 0.11 15.41 -21.22
C SER A 167 0.23 13.92 -20.93
N TRP A 168 -0.80 13.14 -21.30
CA TRP A 168 -0.72 11.68 -21.18
C TRP A 168 0.49 11.09 -21.92
N GLU A 169 0.87 11.62 -23.07
CA GLU A 169 2.06 11.19 -23.80
C GLU A 169 3.33 11.34 -22.95
N GLN A 170 3.49 12.48 -22.26
CA GLN A 170 4.64 12.75 -21.37
C GLN A 170 4.63 11.85 -20.14
N VAL A 171 3.47 11.73 -19.47
CA VAL A 171 3.28 10.85 -18.30
C VAL A 171 3.55 9.40 -18.67
N LYS A 172 3.02 8.94 -19.80
CA LYS A 172 3.24 7.58 -20.32
C LYS A 172 4.71 7.32 -20.63
N ALA A 173 5.39 8.25 -21.28
CA ALA A 173 6.83 8.11 -21.59
C ALA A 173 7.67 8.01 -20.31
N TYR A 174 7.44 8.89 -19.34
CA TYR A 174 8.06 8.85 -18.02
C TYR A 174 7.80 7.51 -17.32
N SER A 175 6.53 7.11 -17.22
CA SER A 175 6.13 5.89 -16.51
C SER A 175 6.77 4.65 -17.11
N VAL A 176 6.86 4.56 -18.44
CA VAL A 176 7.52 3.44 -19.12
C VAL A 176 8.99 3.33 -18.73
N GLU A 177 9.73 4.44 -18.61
CA GLU A 177 11.13 4.41 -18.21
C GLU A 177 11.30 3.99 -16.74
N VAL A 178 10.43 4.44 -15.84
CA VAL A 178 10.44 4.00 -14.44
C VAL A 178 10.02 2.52 -14.31
N ILE A 179 8.97 2.10 -15.05
CA ILE A 179 8.55 0.69 -15.11
C ILE A 179 9.69 -0.21 -15.56
N LYS A 180 10.44 0.15 -16.60
CA LYS A 180 11.62 -0.62 -17.06
C LYS A 180 12.63 -0.81 -15.93
N THR A 181 12.86 0.24 -15.16
CA THR A 181 13.79 0.20 -14.02
C THR A 181 13.33 -0.80 -12.96
N ILE A 182 12.06 -0.73 -12.56
CA ILE A 182 11.47 -1.67 -11.59
C ILE A 182 11.49 -3.10 -12.14
N ARG A 183 11.05 -3.31 -13.38
CA ARG A 183 10.97 -4.63 -14.04
C ARG A 183 12.30 -5.34 -14.21
N ALA A 184 13.41 -4.60 -14.29
CA ALA A 184 14.75 -5.19 -14.30
C ALA A 184 15.12 -5.90 -12.98
N ILE A 185 14.41 -5.59 -11.89
CA ILE A 185 14.67 -6.11 -10.53
C ILE A 185 13.50 -6.97 -10.05
N GLU A 186 12.27 -6.45 -10.17
CA GLU A 186 10.99 -7.03 -9.78
C GLU A 186 10.09 -7.22 -11.02
N PRO A 187 10.17 -8.37 -11.70
CA PRO A 187 9.49 -8.59 -12.98
C PRO A 187 7.96 -8.61 -12.84
N ASP A 188 7.42 -9.02 -11.71
CA ASP A 188 6.00 -9.34 -11.53
C ASP A 188 5.24 -8.41 -10.56
N ALA A 189 5.93 -7.46 -9.91
CA ALA A 189 5.30 -6.55 -8.96
C ALA A 189 4.14 -5.74 -9.59
N VAL A 190 3.11 -5.43 -8.81
CA VAL A 190 2.05 -4.51 -9.24
C VAL A 190 2.60 -3.08 -9.25
N ILE A 191 2.37 -2.37 -10.36
CA ILE A 191 2.77 -0.97 -10.53
C ILE A 191 1.53 -0.13 -10.80
N LEU A 192 1.38 0.97 -10.06
CA LEU A 192 0.36 1.99 -10.23
C LEU A 192 0.94 3.15 -11.01
N VAL A 193 0.19 3.63 -12.00
CA VAL A 193 0.60 4.69 -12.93
C VAL A 193 -0.34 5.86 -12.81
N GLY A 194 0.18 7.03 -12.51
CA GLY A 194 -0.57 8.28 -12.45
C GLY A 194 -1.14 8.68 -13.81
N CYS A 195 -2.25 9.41 -13.78
CA CYS A 195 -2.92 9.98 -14.95
C CYS A 195 -2.89 11.51 -14.91
N PRO A 196 -2.97 12.22 -16.05
CA PRO A 196 -2.98 13.67 -16.07
C PRO A 196 -4.09 14.30 -15.22
N HIS A 197 -3.88 15.57 -14.88
CA HIS A 197 -4.85 16.41 -14.20
C HIS A 197 -5.29 15.82 -12.84
N TRP A 198 -4.28 15.56 -11.97
CA TRP A 198 -4.48 14.97 -10.63
C TRP A 198 -5.25 13.65 -10.68
N ASP A 199 -4.86 12.75 -11.58
CA ASP A 199 -5.47 11.44 -11.80
C ASP A 199 -6.96 11.44 -12.20
N GLN A 200 -7.45 12.56 -12.72
CA GLN A 200 -8.83 12.70 -13.16
C GLN A 200 -9.02 12.33 -14.64
N ASP A 201 -7.98 12.45 -15.47
CA ASP A 201 -8.07 12.22 -16.92
C ASP A 201 -7.74 10.76 -17.31
N ILE A 202 -8.19 9.82 -16.48
CA ILE A 202 -7.99 8.37 -16.67
C ILE A 202 -8.51 7.83 -18.00
N HIS A 203 -9.47 8.52 -18.62
CA HIS A 203 -9.99 8.20 -19.94
C HIS A 203 -8.93 8.31 -21.04
N LEU A 204 -7.93 9.20 -20.89
CA LEU A 204 -6.82 9.32 -21.82
C LEU A 204 -5.91 8.09 -21.78
N ALA A 205 -5.64 7.58 -20.58
CA ALA A 205 -4.92 6.32 -20.42
C ALA A 205 -5.69 5.12 -20.97
N ALA A 206 -7.03 5.14 -20.87
CA ALA A 206 -7.88 4.09 -21.42
C ALA A 206 -7.88 4.06 -22.96
N ASP A 207 -7.71 5.20 -23.60
CA ASP A 207 -7.64 5.31 -25.07
C ASP A 207 -6.27 4.91 -25.63
N ASP A 208 -5.21 5.07 -24.84
CA ASP A 208 -3.83 4.73 -25.24
C ASP A 208 -3.03 4.13 -24.05
N PRO A 209 -3.38 2.92 -23.58
CA PRO A 209 -2.75 2.33 -22.39
C PRO A 209 -1.27 1.98 -22.61
N ILE A 210 -0.54 1.82 -21.52
CA ILE A 210 0.82 1.26 -21.54
C ILE A 210 0.71 -0.21 -21.94
N THR A 211 1.48 -0.61 -22.95
CA THR A 211 1.49 -1.99 -23.47
C THR A 211 2.87 -2.62 -23.32
N GLY A 212 2.93 -3.97 -23.37
CA GLY A 212 4.18 -4.71 -23.27
C GLY A 212 4.65 -5.01 -21.83
N TYR A 213 3.85 -4.64 -20.84
CA TYR A 213 4.07 -4.95 -19.43
C TYR A 213 2.80 -5.53 -18.82
N SER A 214 2.96 -6.49 -17.92
CA SER A 214 1.90 -7.03 -17.06
C SER A 214 1.83 -6.30 -15.73
N ASN A 215 0.77 -6.53 -14.97
CA ASN A 215 0.58 -6.03 -13.61
C ASN A 215 0.71 -4.50 -13.49
N ILE A 216 0.12 -3.79 -14.44
CA ILE A 216 -0.01 -2.33 -14.42
C ILE A 216 -1.46 -1.99 -14.09
N MET A 217 -1.69 -1.09 -13.14
CA MET A 217 -2.96 -0.44 -12.85
C MET A 217 -2.81 1.08 -12.97
N TYR A 218 -3.92 1.77 -13.14
CA TYR A 218 -3.94 3.23 -13.29
C TYR A 218 -4.63 3.86 -12.10
N THR A 219 -4.05 4.94 -11.60
CA THR A 219 -4.59 5.64 -10.45
C THR A 219 -5.78 6.51 -10.82
N LEU A 220 -6.74 6.57 -9.92
CA LEU A 220 -7.83 7.52 -9.93
C LEU A 220 -7.84 8.20 -8.56
N HIS A 221 -7.73 9.53 -8.52
CA HIS A 221 -7.86 10.29 -7.28
C HIS A 221 -9.17 11.09 -7.28
N PHE A 222 -9.83 11.11 -6.13
CA PHE A 222 -11.04 11.90 -5.97
C PHE A 222 -11.18 12.49 -4.57
N TYR A 223 -11.80 13.67 -4.55
CA TYR A 223 -12.27 14.32 -3.34
C TYR A 223 -13.79 14.52 -3.52
N ALA A 224 -14.59 13.80 -2.74
CA ALA A 224 -15.99 13.55 -3.03
C ALA A 224 -16.85 14.82 -3.14
N ASN A 225 -16.52 15.88 -2.38
CA ASN A 225 -17.26 17.14 -2.46
C ASN A 225 -16.93 17.98 -3.71
N THR A 226 -15.94 17.56 -4.51
CA THR A 226 -15.61 18.18 -5.81
C THR A 226 -15.89 17.23 -6.96
N HIS A 227 -15.59 15.96 -6.80
CA HIS A 227 -15.59 14.94 -7.84
C HIS A 227 -16.80 14.03 -7.67
N GLY A 228 -17.87 14.39 -8.36
CA GLY A 228 -19.13 13.64 -8.33
C GLY A 228 -19.28 12.65 -9.50
N GLN A 229 -20.51 12.52 -10.03
CA GLN A 229 -20.84 11.54 -11.09
C GLN A 229 -19.98 11.68 -12.33
N TRP A 230 -19.61 12.89 -12.73
CA TRP A 230 -18.81 13.12 -13.93
C TRP A 230 -17.46 12.39 -13.92
N LEU A 231 -16.82 12.24 -12.76
CA LEU A 231 -15.55 11.52 -12.65
C LEU A 231 -15.79 10.00 -12.59
N ARG A 232 -16.88 9.55 -11.95
CA ARG A 232 -17.30 8.14 -12.02
C ARG A 232 -17.62 7.74 -13.47
N ASP A 233 -18.27 8.61 -14.27
CA ASP A 233 -18.54 8.35 -15.70
C ASP A 233 -17.23 8.15 -16.50
N ARG A 234 -16.18 8.94 -16.22
CA ARG A 234 -14.85 8.74 -16.82
C ARG A 234 -14.23 7.41 -16.41
N ALA A 235 -14.35 7.05 -15.13
CA ALA A 235 -13.84 5.79 -14.60
C ALA A 235 -14.61 4.59 -15.18
N ASP A 236 -15.94 4.68 -15.32
CA ASP A 236 -16.76 3.67 -15.99
C ASP A 236 -16.38 3.49 -17.46
N TYR A 237 -16.07 4.60 -18.15
CA TYR A 237 -15.53 4.54 -19.52
C TYR A 237 -14.20 3.77 -19.56
N ALA A 238 -13.29 4.07 -18.64
CA ALA A 238 -11.99 3.41 -18.59
C ALA A 238 -12.11 1.92 -18.26
N LEU A 239 -12.95 1.55 -17.29
CA LEU A 239 -13.26 0.15 -16.99
C LEU A 239 -13.89 -0.56 -18.20
N GLY A 240 -14.80 0.11 -18.92
CA GLY A 240 -15.42 -0.40 -20.14
C GLY A 240 -14.45 -0.66 -21.28
N LYS A 241 -13.29 0.01 -21.29
CA LYS A 241 -12.17 -0.24 -22.18
C LYS A 241 -11.23 -1.34 -21.70
N GLY A 242 -11.43 -1.88 -20.49
CA GLY A 242 -10.59 -2.90 -19.88
C GLY A 242 -9.39 -2.34 -19.11
N LEU A 243 -9.38 -1.05 -18.78
CA LEU A 243 -8.31 -0.43 -17.99
C LEU A 243 -8.48 -0.77 -16.50
N PRO A 244 -7.53 -1.41 -15.83
CA PRO A 244 -7.58 -1.69 -14.40
C PRO A 244 -7.32 -0.41 -13.58
N ILE A 245 -8.19 -0.14 -12.61
CA ILE A 245 -8.16 1.07 -11.78
C ILE A 245 -7.83 0.73 -10.33
N PHE A 246 -7.00 1.56 -9.70
CA PHE A 246 -6.77 1.59 -8.27
C PHE A 246 -6.99 3.03 -7.75
N VAL A 247 -7.79 3.23 -6.72
CA VAL A 247 -7.95 4.52 -6.06
C VAL A 247 -6.89 4.65 -4.99
N SER A 248 -5.70 5.13 -5.36
CA SER A 248 -4.57 5.24 -4.42
C SER A 248 -4.64 6.46 -3.51
N GLU A 249 -5.53 7.40 -3.82
CA GLU A 249 -5.85 8.52 -2.95
C GLU A 249 -7.33 8.94 -3.07
N CYS A 250 -8.02 9.08 -1.93
CA CYS A 250 -9.37 9.62 -1.93
C CYS A 250 -9.75 10.28 -0.60
N ALA A 251 -10.67 11.24 -0.67
CA ALA A 251 -11.18 11.91 0.53
C ALA A 251 -12.63 12.40 0.34
N GLY A 252 -13.28 12.75 1.45
CA GLY A 252 -14.70 13.12 1.47
C GLY A 252 -15.01 14.60 1.27
N MET A 253 -14.01 15.50 1.32
CA MET A 253 -14.15 16.96 1.25
C MET A 253 -13.85 17.51 -0.15
N GLU A 254 -13.57 18.81 -0.25
CA GLU A 254 -13.19 19.46 -1.51
C GLU A 254 -11.76 19.11 -1.92
N ALA A 255 -11.46 19.25 -3.22
CA ALA A 255 -10.15 18.92 -3.79
C ALA A 255 -8.99 19.81 -3.26
N SER A 256 -9.30 20.89 -2.58
CA SER A 256 -8.32 21.68 -1.82
C SER A 256 -7.72 20.92 -0.61
N GLY A 257 -8.32 19.80 -0.21
CA GLY A 257 -8.05 19.08 1.03
C GLY A 257 -8.83 19.67 2.22
N ASP A 258 -9.56 20.76 2.04
CA ASP A 258 -10.32 21.44 3.07
C ASP A 258 -11.80 21.54 2.70
N GLY A 259 -12.60 22.31 3.47
CA GLY A 259 -14.04 22.48 3.24
C GLY A 259 -14.91 21.35 3.83
N PRO A 260 -16.22 21.38 3.56
CA PRO A 260 -17.14 20.42 4.15
C PRO A 260 -17.00 19.04 3.55
N ILE A 261 -17.21 18.00 4.38
CA ILE A 261 -17.30 16.62 3.94
C ILE A 261 -18.70 16.38 3.33
N SER A 262 -18.74 15.91 2.08
CA SER A 262 -19.98 15.42 1.46
C SER A 262 -20.16 13.94 1.79
N LYS A 263 -20.97 13.65 2.82
CA LYS A 263 -21.27 12.26 3.20
C LYS A 263 -22.06 11.51 2.12
N GLU A 264 -22.89 12.22 1.38
CA GLU A 264 -23.67 11.67 0.28
C GLU A 264 -22.76 11.23 -0.87
N GLU A 265 -21.90 12.13 -1.37
CA GLU A 265 -21.00 11.78 -2.47
C GLU A 265 -19.90 10.80 -2.03
N TRP A 266 -19.43 10.86 -0.78
CA TRP A 266 -18.56 9.80 -0.23
C TRP A 266 -19.25 8.43 -0.25
N GLY A 267 -20.51 8.35 0.16
CA GLY A 267 -21.31 7.12 0.07
C GLY A 267 -21.47 6.63 -1.39
N ASN A 268 -21.76 7.54 -2.34
CA ASN A 268 -21.85 7.20 -3.76
C ASN A 268 -20.53 6.63 -4.32
N TRP A 269 -19.39 7.16 -3.88
CA TRP A 269 -18.07 6.64 -4.25
C TRP A 269 -17.77 5.26 -3.64
N LEU A 270 -18.10 5.06 -2.37
CA LEU A 270 -17.95 3.75 -1.72
C LEU A 270 -18.79 2.69 -2.42
N ASP A 271 -20.05 3.00 -2.74
CA ASP A 271 -20.93 2.10 -3.48
C ASP A 271 -20.41 1.79 -4.89
N TRP A 272 -19.82 2.80 -5.56
CA TRP A 272 -19.23 2.62 -6.88
C TRP A 272 -17.99 1.71 -6.79
N MET A 273 -17.07 1.97 -5.88
CA MET A 273 -15.86 1.16 -5.68
C MET A 273 -16.22 -0.28 -5.31
N GLN A 274 -17.19 -0.47 -4.44
CA GLN A 274 -17.66 -1.81 -4.05
C GLN A 274 -18.23 -2.59 -5.25
N ARG A 275 -19.07 -1.96 -6.06
CA ARG A 275 -19.68 -2.60 -7.25
C ARG A 275 -18.64 -3.05 -8.29
N HIS A 276 -17.53 -2.33 -8.40
CA HIS A 276 -16.47 -2.61 -9.36
C HIS A 276 -15.28 -3.37 -8.76
N SER A 277 -15.34 -3.73 -7.47
CA SER A 277 -14.23 -4.36 -6.73
C SER A 277 -12.94 -3.54 -6.81
N ILE A 278 -13.04 -2.23 -6.61
CA ILE A 278 -11.92 -1.28 -6.66
C ILE A 278 -11.31 -1.11 -5.27
N SER A 279 -10.00 -1.31 -5.16
CA SER A 279 -9.21 -1.00 -3.98
C SER A 279 -9.08 0.51 -3.79
N TRP A 280 -9.06 0.97 -2.52
CA TRP A 280 -8.95 2.39 -2.21
C TRP A 280 -8.10 2.68 -0.97
N VAL A 281 -7.50 3.87 -0.96
CA VAL A 281 -6.68 4.39 0.15
C VAL A 281 -7.11 5.80 0.48
N ALA A 282 -7.49 6.04 1.75
CA ALA A 282 -7.95 7.34 2.22
C ALA A 282 -6.79 8.29 2.53
N TRP A 283 -6.86 9.50 2.06
CA TRP A 283 -5.95 10.60 2.37
C TRP A 283 -6.43 11.36 3.60
N SER A 284 -5.67 11.68 4.67
CA SER A 284 -4.34 11.19 4.99
C SER A 284 -4.10 11.16 6.51
N LEU A 285 -3.15 10.32 6.92
CA LEU A 285 -2.58 10.29 8.26
C LEU A 285 -1.70 11.53 8.45
N SER A 286 -2.30 12.61 8.90
CA SER A 286 -1.70 13.92 9.08
C SER A 286 -2.46 14.71 10.16
N ASP A 287 -1.92 15.85 10.58
CA ASP A 287 -2.51 16.72 11.60
C ASP A 287 -2.53 18.21 11.21
N LYS A 288 -2.46 18.50 9.90
CA LYS A 288 -2.60 19.85 9.37
C LYS A 288 -3.98 20.42 9.71
N ASP A 289 -4.08 21.72 9.84
CA ASP A 289 -5.36 22.40 10.03
C ASP A 289 -6.15 22.48 8.72
N GLU A 290 -6.60 21.33 8.27
CA GLU A 290 -7.47 21.13 7.10
C GLU A 290 -8.34 19.88 7.30
N THR A 291 -9.41 19.74 6.54
CA THR A 291 -10.44 18.71 6.76
C THR A 291 -9.94 17.31 6.41
N CYS A 292 -9.08 17.13 5.39
CA CYS A 292 -8.55 15.83 4.99
C CYS A 292 -7.54 15.24 5.97
N SER A 293 -6.99 16.04 6.88
CA SER A 293 -6.15 15.54 7.97
C SER A 293 -6.98 14.75 8.98
N MET A 294 -6.56 13.51 9.27
CA MET A 294 -7.34 12.61 10.14
C MET A 294 -7.24 12.97 11.62
N PHE A 295 -6.19 13.68 12.04
CA PHE A 295 -5.90 13.91 13.44
C PHE A 295 -5.83 15.38 13.81
N TYR A 296 -6.02 15.64 15.11
CA TYR A 296 -5.62 16.90 15.73
C TYR A 296 -4.14 16.87 16.09
N PRO A 297 -3.45 18.03 16.15
CA PRO A 297 -2.02 18.08 16.49
C PRO A 297 -1.64 17.47 17.85
N SER A 298 -2.63 17.35 18.76
CA SER A 298 -2.46 16.72 20.09
C SER A 298 -2.45 15.20 20.05
N ALA A 299 -2.84 14.58 18.93
CA ALA A 299 -2.87 13.12 18.79
C ALA A 299 -1.47 12.52 18.93
N SER A 300 -1.40 11.32 19.53
CA SER A 300 -0.17 10.54 19.56
C SER A 300 0.33 10.26 18.13
N SER A 301 1.63 10.16 17.95
CA SER A 301 2.24 9.72 16.69
C SER A 301 2.26 8.19 16.56
N GLU A 302 1.98 7.44 17.64
CA GLU A 302 2.23 6.00 17.74
C GLU A 302 0.96 5.13 17.82
N GLY A 303 -0.22 5.71 17.62
CA GLY A 303 -1.48 4.97 17.76
C GLY A 303 -2.19 5.24 19.10
N ASN A 304 -3.07 4.31 19.52
CA ASN A 304 -3.98 4.44 20.65
C ASN A 304 -4.94 5.64 20.53
N TRP A 305 -5.28 6.01 19.31
CA TRP A 305 -6.12 7.16 19.02
C TRP A 305 -7.57 6.94 19.48
N LYS A 306 -8.07 7.90 20.24
CA LYS A 306 -9.45 7.97 20.68
C LYS A 306 -10.23 8.92 19.78
N ASP A 307 -11.55 8.91 19.85
CA ASP A 307 -12.40 9.81 19.07
C ASP A 307 -12.04 11.28 19.25
N ALA A 308 -11.57 11.66 20.47
CA ALA A 308 -11.12 13.02 20.75
C ALA A 308 -9.81 13.43 20.05
N ASP A 309 -9.00 12.46 19.62
CA ASP A 309 -7.75 12.71 18.91
C ASP A 309 -7.97 12.85 17.41
N MET A 310 -9.12 12.38 16.90
CA MET A 310 -9.45 12.31 15.49
C MET A 310 -10.43 13.42 15.08
N LYS A 311 -10.16 14.02 13.92
CA LYS A 311 -11.14 14.85 13.21
C LYS A 311 -12.30 13.99 12.67
N GLU A 312 -13.35 14.59 12.16
CA GLU A 312 -14.50 13.87 11.61
C GLU A 312 -14.07 12.89 10.53
N TRP A 313 -13.20 13.30 9.62
CA TRP A 313 -12.69 12.47 8.55
C TRP A 313 -11.97 11.22 9.07
N GLY A 314 -11.08 11.35 10.03
CA GLY A 314 -10.37 10.22 10.62
C GLY A 314 -11.31 9.19 11.25
N ARG A 315 -12.38 9.65 11.94
CA ARG A 315 -13.41 8.73 12.49
C ARG A 315 -14.19 8.03 11.38
N MET A 316 -14.56 8.76 10.31
CA MET A 316 -15.29 8.16 9.17
C MET A 316 -14.46 7.08 8.46
N VAL A 317 -13.18 7.35 8.22
CA VAL A 317 -12.27 6.36 7.60
C VAL A 317 -12.09 5.14 8.49
N ARG A 318 -11.80 5.33 9.77
CA ARG A 318 -11.69 4.22 10.73
C ARG A 318 -12.96 3.35 10.74
N ASP A 319 -14.12 3.99 10.80
CA ASP A 319 -15.39 3.28 10.91
C ASP A 319 -15.73 2.54 9.60
N GLU A 320 -15.23 3.03 8.44
CA GLU A 320 -15.36 2.34 7.16
C GLU A 320 -14.44 1.12 7.05
N LEU A 321 -13.19 1.25 7.50
CA LEU A 321 -12.21 0.16 7.48
C LEU A 321 -12.59 -1.00 8.42
N LYS A 322 -13.42 -0.75 9.44
CA LYS A 322 -13.90 -1.77 10.39
C LYS A 322 -15.14 -2.55 9.92
N LYS A 323 -15.72 -2.22 8.78
CA LYS A 323 -16.88 -2.94 8.23
C LYS A 323 -16.46 -4.27 7.60
#